data_25a36d7d7f6b7e7f4ef336c3dd57f0ae
#
_entry.id   25a36d7d7f6b7e7f4ef336c3dd57f0ae
#
_cell.length_a   1.000
_cell.length_b   1.000
_cell.length_c   1.000
_cell.angle_alpha   90.00
_cell.angle_beta   90.00
_cell.angle_gamma   90.00
#
_symmetry.space_group_name_H-M   'P 1'
#
loop_
_entity.id
_entity.type
_entity.pdbx_description
1 polymer ?
#
loop_
_entity_poly.entity_id
_entity_poly.type
_entity_poly.pdbx_seq_one_letter_code
_entity_poly.pdbx_strand_id
1 'polypeptide(L)'
;MIDKIKGNPALKRFIIGLITSHKNPRPRLWVKWFVNPFVHKRGRGAIIRRRRSRIDVFPWRRFEVGRDALIEDFTTVNNGAGDVLIGDGARIGIGSVVIGPVRLGDRVGLGQHVFISGFNHGYSDGTRDSNEQPLDLKEVVIGNESHILS
;
A
#
# COMPACT_ATOMS: atom_id res chain seq x y z
N MET A 1 1.56 0.98 25.21
CA MET A 1 0.29 1.42 24.59
C MET A 1 -0.15 0.48 23.47
N ILE A 2 0.74 0.15 22.53
CA ILE A 2 0.45 -0.74 21.36
C ILE A 2 0.03 -2.14 21.82
N ASP A 3 0.64 -2.69 22.86
CA ASP A 3 0.32 -4.05 23.35
C ASP A 3 -1.05 -4.14 24.04
N LYS A 4 -1.50 -3.06 24.68
CA LYS A 4 -2.88 -2.98 25.22
C LYS A 4 -3.95 -2.93 24.13
N ILE A 5 -3.60 -2.38 22.95
CA ILE A 5 -4.50 -2.36 21.77
C ILE A 5 -4.60 -3.74 21.14
N LYS A 6 -3.48 -4.47 21.08
CA LYS A 6 -3.45 -5.85 20.52
C LYS A 6 -4.30 -6.83 21.34
N GLY A 7 -4.35 -6.66 22.66
CA GLY A 7 -5.09 -7.54 23.58
C GLY A 7 -6.59 -7.25 23.71
N ASN A 8 -7.10 -6.15 23.15
CA ASN A 8 -8.52 -5.79 23.28
C ASN A 8 -9.21 -5.67 21.90
N PRO A 9 -9.99 -6.69 21.49
CA PRO A 9 -10.66 -6.70 20.18
C PRO A 9 -11.63 -5.54 19.96
N ALA A 10 -12.32 -5.09 21.02
CA ALA A 10 -13.27 -3.98 20.94
C ALA A 10 -12.54 -2.65 20.69
N LEU A 11 -11.47 -2.40 21.44
CA LEU A 11 -10.62 -1.21 21.26
C LEU A 11 -9.95 -1.20 19.88
N LYS A 12 -9.46 -2.36 19.43
CA LYS A 12 -8.90 -2.51 18.08
C LYS A 12 -9.93 -2.15 17.00
N ARG A 13 -11.16 -2.69 17.12
CA ARG A 13 -12.25 -2.40 16.17
C ARG A 13 -12.63 -0.92 16.16
N PHE A 14 -12.70 -0.31 17.34
CA PHE A 14 -12.97 1.12 17.48
C PHE A 14 -11.90 1.98 16.79
N ILE A 15 -10.61 1.72 17.04
CA ILE A 15 -9.50 2.46 16.43
C ILE A 15 -9.49 2.27 14.91
N ILE A 16 -9.68 1.05 14.43
CA ILE A 16 -9.80 0.78 12.98
C ILE A 16 -10.98 1.57 12.40
N GLY A 17 -12.13 1.61 13.07
CA GLY A 17 -13.31 2.36 12.66
C GLY A 17 -13.10 3.88 12.60
N LEU A 18 -12.18 4.44 13.42
CA LEU A 18 -11.78 5.83 13.32
C LEU A 18 -10.93 6.10 12.06
N ILE A 19 -10.08 5.17 11.67
CA ILE A 19 -9.14 5.32 10.56
C ILE A 19 -9.79 5.00 9.21
N THR A 20 -10.66 3.97 9.17
CA THR A 20 -11.33 3.51 7.96
C THR A 20 -12.79 3.16 8.23
N SER A 21 -13.59 3.01 7.18
CA SER A 21 -14.98 2.56 7.27
C SER A 21 -15.12 1.10 6.84
N HIS A 22 -15.97 0.33 7.51
CA HIS A 22 -16.30 -1.04 7.08
C HIS A 22 -16.94 -1.10 5.68
N LYS A 23 -17.76 -0.09 5.34
CA LYS A 23 -18.42 -0.01 4.01
C LYS A 23 -17.51 0.53 2.92
N ASN A 24 -16.44 1.24 3.28
CA ASN A 24 -15.49 1.81 2.36
C ASN A 24 -14.08 1.67 2.96
N PRO A 25 -13.36 0.59 2.65
CA PRO A 25 -12.06 0.27 3.26
C PRO A 25 -10.95 1.19 2.73
N ARG A 26 -11.12 2.48 2.90
CA ARG A 26 -10.15 3.52 2.54
C ARG A 26 -9.81 4.36 3.76
N PRO A 27 -8.59 4.88 3.86
CA PRO A 27 -8.25 5.82 4.94
C PRO A 27 -9.16 7.05 4.87
N ARG A 28 -9.71 7.45 6.00
CA ARG A 28 -10.51 8.68 6.09
C ARG A 28 -9.67 9.90 5.73
N LEU A 29 -10.31 10.97 5.27
CA LEU A 29 -9.61 12.19 4.80
C LEU A 29 -8.71 12.78 5.90
N TRP A 30 -9.18 12.83 7.14
CA TRP A 30 -8.38 13.35 8.25
C TRP A 30 -7.10 12.53 8.49
N VAL A 31 -7.14 11.19 8.28
CA VAL A 31 -5.95 10.34 8.36
C VAL A 31 -4.97 10.70 7.25
N LYS A 32 -5.47 10.89 6.03
CA LYS A 32 -4.63 11.27 4.88
C LYS A 32 -3.94 12.62 5.07
N TRP A 33 -4.61 13.56 5.76
CA TRP A 33 -4.13 14.93 5.90
C TRP A 33 -3.31 15.16 7.17
N PHE A 34 -3.68 14.52 8.29
CA PHE A 34 -3.10 14.83 9.60
C PHE A 34 -2.29 13.69 10.22
N VAL A 35 -2.37 12.46 9.72
CA VAL A 35 -1.60 11.32 10.24
C VAL A 35 -0.54 10.87 9.24
N ASN A 36 -0.95 10.56 8.01
CA ASN A 36 -0.08 9.98 7.00
C ASN A 36 1.19 10.80 6.69
N PRO A 37 1.17 12.15 6.67
CA PRO A 37 2.38 12.93 6.44
C PRO A 37 3.49 12.73 7.49
N PHE A 38 3.12 12.31 8.70
CA PHE A 38 4.07 12.09 9.81
C PHE A 38 4.53 10.65 9.96
N VAL A 39 3.78 9.68 9.42
CA VAL A 39 4.09 8.26 9.57
C VAL A 39 4.68 7.63 8.32
N HIS A 40 4.46 8.25 7.15
CA HIS A 40 5.00 7.78 5.88
C HIS A 40 6.18 8.63 5.43
N LYS A 41 7.11 8.01 4.73
CA LYS A 41 8.31 8.69 4.24
C LYS A 41 8.18 9.05 2.77
N ARG A 42 8.59 10.28 2.45
CA ARG A 42 8.70 10.76 1.08
C ARG A 42 10.06 11.40 0.88
N GLY A 43 10.85 10.85 -0.02
CA GLY A 43 12.16 11.36 -0.39
C GLY A 43 12.08 12.73 -1.06
N ARG A 44 13.18 13.48 -1.00
CA ARG A 44 13.30 14.76 -1.69
C ARG A 44 13.14 14.54 -3.20
N GLY A 45 12.45 15.43 -3.89
CA GLY A 45 12.21 15.33 -5.32
C GLY A 45 11.14 14.32 -5.75
N ALA A 46 10.67 13.46 -4.83
CA ALA A 46 9.64 12.48 -5.17
C ALA A 46 8.33 13.15 -5.62
N ILE A 47 7.75 12.65 -6.70
CA ILE A 47 6.50 13.15 -7.27
C ILE A 47 5.43 12.06 -7.16
N ILE A 48 4.35 12.39 -6.47
CA ILE A 48 3.17 11.53 -6.39
C ILE A 48 2.00 12.33 -6.96
N ARG A 49 1.47 11.92 -8.11
CA ARG A 49 0.37 12.61 -8.79
C ARG A 49 -0.98 12.31 -8.12
N ARG A 50 -1.14 12.76 -6.86
CA ARG A 50 -2.27 12.42 -5.98
C ARG A 50 -3.63 12.85 -6.49
N ARG A 51 -3.71 13.86 -7.36
CA ARG A 51 -4.99 14.42 -7.80
C ARG A 51 -5.83 13.41 -8.59
N ARG A 52 -5.18 12.53 -9.35
CA ARG A 52 -5.82 11.52 -10.19
C ARG A 52 -5.48 10.09 -9.80
N SER A 53 -4.60 9.91 -8.81
CA SER A 53 -4.19 8.58 -8.34
C SER A 53 -4.86 8.22 -7.02
N ARG A 54 -5.03 6.93 -6.82
CA ARG A 54 -5.63 6.37 -5.61
C ARG A 54 -4.54 5.91 -4.64
N ILE A 55 -4.14 6.81 -3.73
CA ILE A 55 -3.15 6.51 -2.70
C ILE A 55 -3.88 6.18 -1.39
N ASP A 56 -4.22 4.89 -1.22
CA ASP A 56 -4.94 4.38 -0.06
C ASP A 56 -3.96 3.73 0.92
N VAL A 57 -3.16 4.56 1.59
CA VAL A 57 -2.15 4.12 2.55
C VAL A 57 -2.60 4.37 3.99
N PHE A 58 -2.41 3.35 4.83
CA PHE A 58 -2.85 3.27 6.21
C PHE A 58 -1.68 3.46 7.17
N PRO A 59 -1.85 4.10 8.33
CA PRO A 59 -0.76 4.45 9.24
C PRO A 59 -0.12 3.25 9.96
N TRP A 60 -0.75 2.09 9.96
CA TRP A 60 -0.22 0.88 10.63
C TRP A 60 0.75 0.06 9.79
N ARG A 61 0.99 0.45 8.54
CA ARG A 61 1.96 -0.17 7.62
C ARG A 61 2.84 0.90 7.03
N ARG A 62 4.05 0.53 6.65
CA ARG A 62 4.99 1.45 6.01
C ARG A 62 4.53 1.77 4.58
N PHE A 63 4.67 3.02 4.24
CA PHE A 63 4.64 3.50 2.85
C PHE A 63 5.81 4.47 2.72
N GLU A 64 6.78 4.09 1.93
CA GLU A 64 7.99 4.88 1.71
C GLU A 64 8.21 5.06 0.23
N VAL A 65 8.49 6.29 -0.17
CA VAL A 65 8.81 6.68 -1.55
C VAL A 65 10.18 7.32 -1.55
N GLY A 66 11.10 6.75 -2.30
CA GLY A 66 12.48 7.18 -2.40
C GLY A 66 12.64 8.55 -3.05
N ARG A 67 13.88 9.06 -3.06
CA ARG A 67 14.22 10.35 -3.68
C ARG A 67 13.98 10.27 -5.20
N ASP A 68 13.47 11.36 -5.77
CA ASP A 68 13.24 11.51 -7.20
C ASP A 68 12.38 10.41 -7.84
N ALA A 69 11.68 9.61 -7.02
CA ALA A 69 10.73 8.62 -7.52
C ALA A 69 9.46 9.28 -8.05
N LEU A 70 8.83 8.64 -9.05
CA LEU A 70 7.61 9.14 -9.69
C LEU A 70 6.49 8.10 -9.61
N ILE A 71 5.35 8.51 -9.10
CA ILE A 71 4.08 7.78 -9.19
C ILE A 71 3.14 8.58 -10.10
N GLU A 72 2.84 8.02 -11.25
CA GLU A 72 2.04 8.68 -12.28
C GLU A 72 0.53 8.67 -12.00
N ASP A 73 -0.22 9.34 -12.87
CA ASP A 73 -1.67 9.46 -12.77
C ASP A 73 -2.39 8.10 -12.84
N PHE A 74 -3.58 8.03 -12.27
CA PHE A 74 -4.47 6.87 -12.23
C PHE A 74 -3.89 5.62 -11.56
N THR A 75 -2.70 5.75 -10.95
CA THR A 75 -2.06 4.68 -10.19
C THR A 75 -2.83 4.41 -8.90
N THR A 76 -2.97 3.13 -8.55
CA THR A 76 -3.48 2.72 -7.24
C THR A 76 -2.34 2.19 -6.39
N VAL A 77 -2.14 2.77 -5.20
CA VAL A 77 -1.20 2.25 -4.20
C VAL A 77 -1.96 1.95 -2.92
N ASN A 78 -1.80 0.74 -2.38
CA ASN A 78 -2.45 0.31 -1.15
C ASN A 78 -1.48 -0.50 -0.29
N ASN A 79 -1.31 -0.09 0.98
CA ASN A 79 -0.49 -0.80 1.95
C ASN A 79 -1.33 -1.52 3.02
N GLY A 80 -2.62 -1.70 2.81
CA GLY A 80 -3.52 -2.30 3.81
C GLY A 80 -3.13 -3.71 4.22
N ALA A 81 -2.70 -4.54 3.26
CA ALA A 81 -2.26 -5.91 3.50
C ALA A 81 -0.79 -5.99 3.93
N GLY A 82 0.08 -5.07 3.48
CA GLY A 82 1.50 -5.08 3.79
C GLY A 82 2.21 -3.80 3.37
N ASP A 83 3.47 -3.67 3.75
CA ASP A 83 4.28 -2.49 3.46
C ASP A 83 4.44 -2.28 1.94
N VAL A 84 4.52 -1.01 1.51
CA VAL A 84 4.89 -0.63 0.15
C VAL A 84 6.12 0.26 0.23
N LEU A 85 7.24 -0.25 -0.27
CA LEU A 85 8.52 0.43 -0.24
C LEU A 85 9.00 0.64 -1.67
N ILE A 86 9.23 1.89 -2.04
CA ILE A 86 9.61 2.32 -3.39
C ILE A 86 10.97 3.00 -3.29
N GLY A 87 11.95 2.49 -4.02
CA GLY A 87 13.34 2.97 -4.02
C GLY A 87 13.54 4.32 -4.69
N ASP A 88 14.76 4.81 -4.63
CA ASP A 88 15.19 6.08 -5.22
C ASP A 88 15.09 6.02 -6.76
N GLY A 89 14.55 7.06 -7.38
CA GLY A 89 14.43 7.16 -8.83
C GLY A 89 13.48 6.14 -9.47
N ALA A 90 12.75 5.35 -8.69
CA ALA A 90 11.79 4.40 -9.23
C ALA A 90 10.60 5.10 -9.89
N ARG A 91 10.06 4.49 -10.93
CA ARG A 91 8.93 5.03 -11.70
C ARG A 91 7.80 4.03 -11.78
N ILE A 92 6.61 4.47 -11.41
CA ILE A 92 5.38 3.68 -11.52
C ILE A 92 4.52 4.33 -12.59
N GLY A 93 4.38 3.63 -13.72
CA GLY A 93 3.68 4.12 -14.89
C GLY A 93 2.17 4.25 -14.66
N ILE A 94 1.56 5.03 -15.54
CA ILE A 94 0.13 5.40 -15.49
C ILE A 94 -0.77 4.17 -15.37
N GLY A 95 -1.79 4.26 -14.53
CA GLY A 95 -2.82 3.21 -14.37
C GLY A 95 -2.34 1.95 -13.65
N SER A 96 -1.10 1.91 -13.18
CA SER A 96 -0.57 0.73 -12.48
C SER A 96 -1.17 0.56 -11.09
N VAL A 97 -1.17 -0.69 -10.61
CA VAL A 97 -1.69 -1.06 -9.29
C VAL A 97 -0.60 -1.73 -8.48
N VAL A 98 -0.31 -1.19 -7.29
CA VAL A 98 0.69 -1.72 -6.36
C VAL A 98 0.03 -1.94 -5.00
N ILE A 99 -0.09 -3.21 -4.60
CA ILE A 99 -0.72 -3.60 -3.33
C ILE A 99 0.28 -4.38 -2.49
N GLY A 100 0.62 -3.85 -1.31
CA GLY A 100 1.60 -4.47 -0.41
C GLY A 100 1.20 -5.86 0.11
N PRO A 101 2.19 -6.63 0.57
CA PRO A 101 3.60 -6.25 0.75
C PRO A 101 4.41 -6.24 -0.55
N VAL A 102 5.01 -5.10 -0.90
CA VAL A 102 5.80 -4.91 -2.13
C VAL A 102 7.03 -4.06 -1.83
N ARG A 103 8.18 -4.47 -2.38
CA ARG A 103 9.42 -3.71 -2.35
C ARG A 103 9.94 -3.53 -3.78
N LEU A 104 10.03 -2.28 -4.21
CA LEU A 104 10.68 -1.89 -5.45
C LEU A 104 12.04 -1.30 -5.12
N GLY A 105 13.08 -1.78 -5.74
CA GLY A 105 14.44 -1.27 -5.61
C GLY A 105 14.63 0.09 -6.28
N ASP A 106 15.87 0.56 -6.26
CA ASP A 106 16.23 1.83 -6.87
C ASP A 106 16.15 1.73 -8.40
N ARG A 107 15.70 2.81 -9.03
CA ARG A 107 15.57 2.94 -10.49
C ARG A 107 14.73 1.83 -11.16
N VAL A 108 13.83 1.20 -10.40
CA VAL A 108 12.85 0.28 -10.98
C VAL A 108 11.86 1.05 -11.85
N GLY A 109 11.60 0.54 -13.04
CA GLY A 109 10.59 1.04 -13.96
C GLY A 109 9.40 0.08 -14.06
N LEU A 110 8.22 0.51 -13.63
CA LEU A 110 6.97 -0.16 -13.98
C LEU A 110 6.34 0.57 -15.15
N GLY A 111 6.05 -0.15 -16.21
CA GLY A 111 5.31 0.35 -17.39
C GLY A 111 3.88 0.76 -17.01
N GLN A 112 3.08 1.03 -18.04
CA GLN A 112 1.66 1.38 -17.85
C GLN A 112 0.85 0.12 -17.48
N HIS A 113 -0.18 0.31 -16.66
CA HIS A 113 -1.16 -0.74 -16.31
C HIS A 113 -0.56 -2.03 -15.74
N VAL A 114 0.63 -1.95 -15.11
CA VAL A 114 1.24 -3.09 -14.42
C VAL A 114 0.51 -3.35 -13.11
N PHE A 115 0.15 -4.61 -12.85
CA PHE A 115 -0.46 -5.04 -11.60
C PHE A 115 0.53 -5.83 -10.76
N ILE A 116 0.79 -5.37 -9.54
CA ILE A 116 1.63 -6.05 -8.56
C ILE A 116 0.87 -6.16 -7.24
N SER A 117 0.74 -7.37 -6.73
CA SER A 117 0.11 -7.65 -5.44
C SER A 117 0.93 -8.66 -4.64
N GLY A 118 1.24 -8.31 -3.39
CA GLY A 118 1.90 -9.18 -2.43
C GLY A 118 0.92 -10.02 -1.60
N PHE A 119 -0.36 -10.10 -1.98
CA PHE A 119 -1.34 -10.92 -1.28
C PHE A 119 -2.30 -11.63 -2.22
N ASN A 120 -2.86 -12.72 -1.72
CA ASN A 120 -4.03 -13.39 -2.27
C ASN A 120 -5.06 -13.63 -1.16
N HIS A 121 -6.33 -13.78 -1.53
CA HIS A 121 -7.33 -14.33 -0.64
C HIS A 121 -7.11 -15.83 -0.46
N GLY A 122 -7.30 -16.34 0.75
CA GLY A 122 -7.26 -17.77 1.01
C GLY A 122 -8.37 -18.49 0.23
N TYR A 123 -8.03 -19.66 -0.30
CA TYR A 123 -8.94 -20.52 -1.09
C TYR A 123 -8.79 -22.00 -0.74
N SER A 124 -8.05 -22.31 0.31
CA SER A 124 -7.76 -23.69 0.73
C SER A 124 -8.98 -24.42 1.31
N ASP A 125 -9.94 -23.68 1.85
CA ASP A 125 -11.19 -24.22 2.39
C ASP A 125 -12.34 -23.90 1.44
N GLY A 126 -12.72 -24.88 0.63
CA GLY A 126 -13.82 -24.73 -0.35
C GLY A 126 -15.22 -24.58 0.27
N THR A 127 -15.36 -24.72 1.59
CA THR A 127 -16.64 -24.56 2.30
C THR A 127 -16.87 -23.15 2.85
N ARG A 128 -15.84 -22.29 2.80
CA ARG A 128 -15.86 -20.93 3.34
C ARG A 128 -15.69 -19.89 2.23
N ASP A 129 -16.34 -18.74 2.39
CA ASP A 129 -16.09 -17.59 1.51
C ASP A 129 -14.60 -17.19 1.57
N SER A 130 -14.00 -16.91 0.42
CA SER A 130 -12.59 -16.50 0.33
C SER A 130 -12.30 -15.21 1.12
N ASN A 131 -13.28 -14.33 1.30
CA ASN A 131 -13.15 -13.12 2.10
C ASN A 131 -13.11 -13.40 3.61
N GLU A 132 -13.54 -14.57 4.05
CA GLU A 132 -13.50 -15.01 5.44
C GLU A 132 -12.25 -15.82 5.79
N GLN A 133 -11.49 -16.21 4.77
CA GLN A 133 -10.25 -16.94 4.94
C GLN A 133 -9.08 -15.98 5.18
N PRO A 134 -8.02 -16.42 5.89
CA PRO A 134 -6.81 -15.62 6.06
C PRO A 134 -6.20 -15.24 4.70
N LEU A 135 -5.65 -14.02 4.63
CA LEU A 135 -4.89 -13.61 3.45
C LEU A 135 -3.58 -14.39 3.38
N ASP A 136 -3.23 -14.89 2.20
CA ASP A 136 -1.90 -15.40 1.89
C ASP A 136 -1.02 -14.21 1.51
N LEU A 137 -0.06 -13.90 2.38
CA LEU A 137 0.83 -12.73 2.24
C LEU A 137 2.22 -13.18 1.85
N LYS A 138 2.69 -12.72 0.70
CA LYS A 138 4.05 -12.96 0.23
C LYS A 138 4.64 -11.69 -0.39
N GLU A 139 5.73 -11.19 0.20
CA GLU A 139 6.36 -9.97 -0.31
C GLU A 139 6.84 -10.18 -1.76
N VAL A 140 6.43 -9.27 -2.64
CA VAL A 140 6.99 -9.16 -3.98
C VAL A 140 8.18 -8.22 -3.93
N VAL A 141 9.35 -8.70 -4.32
CA VAL A 141 10.58 -7.92 -4.35
C VAL A 141 11.06 -7.79 -5.79
N ILE A 142 11.20 -6.55 -6.27
CA ILE A 142 11.77 -6.23 -7.56
C ILE A 142 13.11 -5.54 -7.32
N GLY A 143 14.19 -6.14 -7.83
CA GLY A 143 15.56 -5.64 -7.65
C GLY A 143 15.81 -4.31 -8.34
N ASN A 144 16.92 -3.66 -7.99
CA ASN A 144 17.32 -2.39 -8.58
C ASN A 144 17.42 -2.49 -10.11
N GLU A 145 17.11 -1.37 -10.78
CA GLU A 145 17.28 -1.22 -12.23
C GLU A 145 16.44 -2.17 -13.10
N SER A 146 15.49 -2.89 -12.48
CA SER A 146 14.58 -3.78 -13.19
C SER A 146 13.48 -3.00 -13.89
N HIS A 147 13.08 -3.46 -15.09
CA HIS A 147 11.96 -2.90 -15.82
C HIS A 147 10.90 -3.97 -16.05
N ILE A 148 9.68 -3.69 -15.63
CA ILE A 148 8.48 -4.52 -15.85
C ILE A 148 7.62 -3.78 -16.86
N LEU A 149 7.47 -4.37 -18.04
CA LEU A 149 6.63 -3.84 -19.11
C LEU A 149 5.23 -4.47 -19.04
N SER A 150 4.25 -3.78 -19.54
CA SER A 150 2.86 -4.28 -19.66
C SER A 150 2.71 -5.14 -20.91
#